data_bc5f81f2c03b6ac05c6c733e2e6a2566
#
_entry.id   bc5f81f2c03b6ac05c6c733e2e6a2566
#
_cell.length_a   1.000
_cell.length_b   1.000
_cell.length_c   1.000
_cell.angle_alpha   90.00
_cell.angle_beta   90.00
_cell.angle_gamma   90.00
#
_symmetry.space_group_name_H-M   'P 1'
#
loop_
_entity.id
_entity.type
_entity.pdbx_description
1 polymer ?
#
loop_
_entity_poly.entity_id
_entity_poly.type
_entity_poly.pdbx_seq_one_letter_code
_entity_poly.pdbx_strand_id
1 'polypeptide(L)'
;MNKIVVIGTQPPCPRCKLLTEIVTQKAEQMGLNAKISHIAYTSQEAADIASDAGLVPGTAKDVAKKAGIEINWGAEVEISQAYHDQIKDLEQNLKPYEQLFKEVAILDNTLRPFENMAKTLGIMMTPVLIINGEIKHQGSVPWVSDIEKWLSALKTF
;
A
#
# COMPACT_ATOMS: atom_id res chain seq x y z
N MET A 1 -18.09 -5.70 12.61
CA MET A 1 -17.40 -5.98 11.34
C MET A 1 -16.21 -5.05 11.18
N ASN A 2 -15.05 -5.59 10.86
CA ASN A 2 -13.87 -4.78 10.60
C ASN A 2 -13.96 -4.09 9.23
N LYS A 3 -13.50 -2.87 9.15
CA LYS A 3 -13.48 -2.10 7.89
C LYS A 3 -12.03 -1.89 7.45
N ILE A 4 -11.70 -2.41 6.27
CA ILE A 4 -10.36 -2.30 5.69
C ILE A 4 -10.48 -1.54 4.37
N VAL A 5 -9.73 -0.46 4.24
CA VAL A 5 -9.78 0.41 3.06
C VAL A 5 -8.39 0.54 2.45
N VAL A 6 -8.30 0.33 1.14
CA VAL A 6 -7.11 0.66 0.36
C VAL A 6 -7.42 1.89 -0.47
N ILE A 7 -6.63 2.93 -0.29
CA ILE A 7 -6.76 4.15 -1.09
C ILE A 7 -5.71 4.12 -2.20
N GLY A 8 -6.14 4.29 -3.43
CA GLY A 8 -5.26 4.25 -4.58
C GLY A 8 -5.84 4.92 -5.80
N THR A 9 -5.28 4.58 -6.96
CA THR A 9 -5.76 5.09 -8.25
C THR A 9 -6.96 4.28 -8.75
N GLN A 10 -7.73 4.86 -9.66
CA GLN A 10 -8.80 4.19 -10.41
C GLN A 10 -8.54 4.38 -11.91
N PRO A 11 -8.29 3.31 -12.66
CA PRO A 11 -8.15 1.92 -12.23
C PRO A 11 -6.92 1.71 -11.32
N PRO A 12 -6.92 0.64 -10.51
CA PRO A 12 -5.82 0.41 -9.57
C PRO A 12 -4.48 0.23 -10.29
N CYS A 13 -3.46 0.94 -9.83
CA CYS A 13 -2.09 0.69 -10.26
C CYS A 13 -1.59 -0.65 -9.68
N PRO A 14 -0.48 -1.21 -10.17
CA PRO A 14 0.02 -2.49 -9.67
C PRO A 14 0.20 -2.54 -8.15
N ARG A 15 0.68 -1.45 -7.55
CA ARG A 15 0.90 -1.36 -6.09
C ARG A 15 -0.42 -1.43 -5.31
N CYS A 16 -1.42 -0.69 -5.76
CA CYS A 16 -2.75 -0.69 -5.14
C CYS A 16 -3.43 -2.05 -5.30
N LYS A 17 -3.29 -2.65 -6.47
CA LYS A 17 -3.84 -3.97 -6.76
C LYS A 17 -3.22 -5.03 -5.87
N LEU A 18 -1.90 -5.05 -5.75
CA LEU A 18 -1.21 -6.04 -4.91
C LEU A 18 -1.63 -5.90 -3.45
N LEU A 19 -1.65 -4.68 -2.92
CA LEU A 19 -2.06 -4.44 -1.54
C LEU A 19 -3.46 -4.97 -1.27
N THR A 20 -4.41 -4.68 -2.15
CA THR A 20 -5.79 -5.16 -2.03
C THR A 20 -5.84 -6.69 -2.02
N GLU A 21 -5.08 -7.33 -2.92
CA GLU A 21 -5.05 -8.79 -3.01
C GLU A 21 -4.43 -9.44 -1.77
N ILE A 22 -3.33 -8.90 -1.25
CA ILE A 22 -2.70 -9.43 -0.03
C ILE A 22 -3.70 -9.37 1.13
N VAL A 23 -4.32 -8.21 1.33
CA VAL A 23 -5.27 -8.00 2.43
C VAL A 23 -6.46 -8.95 2.29
N THR A 24 -7.00 -9.09 1.08
CA THR A 24 -8.13 -9.98 0.80
C THR A 24 -7.78 -11.44 1.09
N GLN A 25 -6.66 -11.92 0.57
CA GLN A 25 -6.24 -13.31 0.76
C GLN A 25 -5.95 -13.61 2.22
N LYS A 26 -5.29 -12.70 2.91
CA LYS A 26 -4.96 -12.90 4.32
C LYS A 26 -6.20 -12.84 5.22
N ALA A 27 -7.12 -11.93 4.95
CA ALA A 27 -8.36 -11.84 5.72
C ALA A 27 -9.20 -13.10 5.54
N GLU A 28 -9.29 -13.62 4.32
CA GLU A 28 -10.00 -14.89 4.05
C GLU A 28 -9.34 -16.07 4.76
N GLN A 29 -8.02 -16.16 4.68
CA GLN A 29 -7.24 -17.23 5.33
C GLN A 29 -7.46 -17.24 6.85
N MET A 30 -7.56 -16.06 7.44
CA MET A 30 -7.76 -15.91 8.89
C MET A 30 -9.23 -16.02 9.32
N GLY A 31 -10.16 -16.11 8.35
CA GLY A 31 -11.59 -16.11 8.67
C GLY A 31 -12.07 -14.82 9.30
N LEU A 32 -11.47 -13.69 8.97
CA LEU A 32 -11.85 -12.40 9.52
C LEU A 32 -13.17 -11.91 8.97
N ASN A 33 -14.03 -11.41 9.83
CA ASN A 33 -15.23 -10.69 9.45
C ASN A 33 -14.83 -9.24 9.10
N ALA A 34 -14.55 -9.00 7.82
CA ALA A 34 -14.05 -7.72 7.35
C ALA A 34 -14.70 -7.32 6.03
N LYS A 35 -14.99 -6.02 5.90
CA LYS A 35 -15.38 -5.41 4.63
C LYS A 35 -14.13 -4.75 4.06
N ILE A 36 -13.68 -5.23 2.90
CA ILE A 36 -12.49 -4.71 2.22
C ILE A 36 -12.96 -3.91 1.00
N SER A 37 -12.51 -2.68 0.89
CA SER A 37 -12.84 -1.81 -0.23
C SER A 37 -11.62 -1.08 -0.75
N HIS A 38 -11.61 -0.81 -2.06
CA HIS A 38 -10.64 0.03 -2.71
C HIS A 38 -11.34 1.33 -3.13
N ILE A 39 -10.81 2.47 -2.70
CA ILE A 39 -11.37 3.77 -3.03
C ILE A 39 -10.33 4.64 -3.75
N ALA A 40 -10.82 5.55 -4.59
CA ALA A 40 -9.95 6.48 -5.29
C ALA A 40 -9.38 7.54 -4.34
N TYR A 41 -8.10 7.88 -4.53
CA TYR A 41 -7.49 8.95 -3.75
C TYR A 41 -8.14 10.32 -3.99
N THR A 42 -8.85 10.46 -5.09
CA THR A 42 -9.61 11.68 -5.43
C THR A 42 -11.00 11.73 -4.81
N SER A 43 -11.43 10.69 -4.10
CA SER A 43 -12.74 10.62 -3.47
C SER A 43 -12.83 11.50 -2.23
N GLN A 44 -14.07 11.87 -1.86
CA GLN A 44 -14.32 12.64 -0.64
C GLN A 44 -13.92 11.84 0.61
N GLU A 45 -14.17 10.53 0.61
CA GLU A 45 -13.78 9.66 1.73
C GLU A 45 -12.27 9.69 1.95
N ALA A 46 -11.49 9.61 0.87
CA ALA A 46 -10.02 9.70 0.95
C ALA A 46 -9.57 11.08 1.48
N ALA A 47 -10.20 12.14 1.02
CA ALA A 47 -9.91 13.50 1.48
C ALA A 47 -10.19 13.65 2.98
N ASP A 48 -11.29 13.10 3.46
CA ASP A 48 -11.66 13.17 4.87
C ASP A 48 -10.66 12.40 5.76
N ILE A 49 -10.27 11.21 5.32
CA ILE A 49 -9.27 10.40 6.04
C ILE A 49 -7.93 11.15 6.11
N ALA A 50 -7.48 11.70 5.00
CA ALA A 50 -6.23 12.45 4.95
C ALA A 50 -6.28 13.70 5.82
N SER A 51 -7.40 14.41 5.78
CA SER A 51 -7.63 15.64 6.57
C SER A 51 -7.49 15.37 8.06
N ASP A 52 -8.02 14.25 8.55
CA ASP A 52 -7.90 13.85 9.96
C ASP A 52 -6.44 13.65 10.38
N ALA A 53 -5.57 13.32 9.45
CA ALA A 53 -4.14 13.19 9.68
C ALA A 53 -3.35 14.47 9.36
N GLY A 54 -4.02 15.55 8.95
CA GLY A 54 -3.37 16.80 8.55
C GLY A 54 -2.70 16.72 7.17
N LEU A 55 -3.19 15.83 6.30
CA LEU A 55 -2.60 15.56 5.00
C LEU A 55 -3.61 15.74 3.88
N VAL A 56 -3.12 15.71 2.64
CA VAL A 56 -3.94 15.71 1.42
C VAL A 56 -3.60 14.44 0.63
N PRO A 57 -4.60 13.71 0.09
CA PRO A 57 -4.30 12.51 -0.68
C PRO A 57 -3.55 12.86 -1.98
N GLY A 58 -2.63 12.02 -2.37
CA GLY A 58 -1.90 12.20 -3.61
C GLY A 58 -1.14 10.95 -4.03
N THR A 59 -0.56 11.02 -5.23
CA THR A 59 0.25 9.94 -5.79
C THR A 59 1.73 10.28 -5.65
N ALA A 60 2.61 9.32 -6.00
CA ALA A 60 4.04 9.57 -6.06
C ALA A 60 4.38 10.72 -7.01
N LYS A 61 3.62 10.86 -8.11
CA LYS A 61 3.80 11.96 -9.07
C LYS A 61 3.50 13.31 -8.44
N ASP A 62 2.49 13.37 -7.58
CA ASP A 62 2.13 14.59 -6.85
C ASP A 62 3.24 14.97 -5.86
N VAL A 63 3.81 14.00 -5.19
CA VAL A 63 4.95 14.21 -4.28
C VAL A 63 6.15 14.75 -5.06
N ALA A 64 6.48 14.10 -6.17
CA ALA A 64 7.59 14.51 -7.03
C ALA A 64 7.43 15.94 -7.53
N LYS A 65 6.23 16.27 -7.98
CA LYS A 65 5.89 17.62 -8.48
C LYS A 65 6.07 18.67 -7.37
N LYS A 66 5.56 18.38 -6.19
CA LYS A 66 5.66 19.32 -5.06
C LYS A 66 7.11 19.48 -4.58
N ALA A 67 7.90 18.42 -4.63
CA ALA A 67 9.30 18.43 -4.28
C ALA A 67 10.21 19.06 -5.36
N GLY A 68 9.71 19.19 -6.58
CA GLY A 68 10.50 19.66 -7.72
C GLY A 68 11.53 18.64 -8.19
N ILE A 69 11.27 17.37 -7.99
CA ILE A 69 12.17 16.26 -8.35
C ILE A 69 11.46 15.36 -9.36
N GLU A 70 12.17 14.97 -10.42
CA GLU A 70 11.64 14.03 -11.39
C GLU A 70 11.79 12.59 -10.91
N ILE A 71 10.80 11.73 -11.25
CA ILE A 71 10.88 10.30 -10.99
C ILE A 71 11.69 9.66 -12.10
N ASN A 72 12.73 8.93 -11.73
CA ASN A 72 13.57 8.24 -12.72
C ASN A 72 13.03 6.82 -12.97
N TRP A 73 12.05 6.73 -13.87
CA TRP A 73 11.40 5.48 -14.22
C TRP A 73 12.31 4.48 -14.93
N GLY A 74 13.39 4.97 -15.56
CA GLY A 74 14.33 4.12 -16.29
C GLY A 74 15.54 3.68 -15.47
N ALA A 75 15.59 4.01 -14.19
CA ALA A 75 16.71 3.61 -13.34
C ALA A 75 16.74 2.10 -13.18
N GLU A 76 17.94 1.54 -13.28
CA GLU A 76 18.16 0.16 -12.84
C GLU A 76 18.06 0.14 -11.33
N VAL A 77 17.10 -0.63 -10.82
CA VAL A 77 16.83 -0.68 -9.39
C VAL A 77 17.16 -2.09 -8.89
N GLU A 78 18.13 -2.14 -7.99
CA GLU A 78 18.44 -3.35 -7.26
C GLU A 78 17.47 -3.49 -6.11
N ILE A 79 16.69 -4.57 -6.10
CA ILE A 79 15.81 -4.85 -4.97
C ILE A 79 16.61 -5.56 -3.88
N SER A 80 16.26 -5.25 -2.62
CA SER A 80 16.98 -5.81 -1.48
C SER A 80 16.76 -7.31 -1.32
N GLN A 81 17.65 -7.96 -0.58
CA GLN A 81 17.52 -9.38 -0.28
C GLN A 81 16.19 -9.67 0.45
N ALA A 82 15.70 -8.73 1.27
CA ALA A 82 14.44 -8.90 1.97
C ALA A 82 13.25 -9.06 0.99
N TYR A 83 13.24 -8.33 -0.12
CA TYR A 83 12.21 -8.50 -1.15
C TYR A 83 12.33 -9.86 -1.84
N HIS A 84 13.55 -10.29 -2.16
CA HIS A 84 13.79 -11.62 -2.74
C HIS A 84 13.31 -12.71 -1.80
N ASP A 85 13.60 -12.59 -0.52
CA ASP A 85 13.20 -13.57 0.50
C ASP A 85 11.68 -13.64 0.63
N GLN A 86 11.00 -12.48 0.65
CA GLN A 86 9.54 -12.44 0.69
C GLN A 86 8.92 -13.15 -0.51
N ILE A 87 9.41 -12.87 -1.71
CA ILE A 87 8.91 -13.47 -2.94
C ILE A 87 9.15 -14.97 -2.97
N LYS A 88 10.32 -15.41 -2.52
CA LYS A 88 10.68 -16.83 -2.46
C LYS A 88 9.78 -17.60 -1.50
N ASP A 89 9.40 -16.98 -0.39
CA ASP A 89 8.65 -17.62 0.70
C ASP A 89 7.14 -17.35 0.67
N LEU A 90 6.59 -16.94 -0.49
CA LEU A 90 5.16 -16.68 -0.61
C LEU A 90 4.33 -17.91 -0.26
N GLU A 91 3.32 -17.71 0.57
CA GLU A 91 2.34 -18.73 0.87
C GLU A 91 1.51 -19.11 -0.37
N GLN A 92 0.91 -20.29 -0.33
CA GLN A 92 0.20 -20.86 -1.47
C GLN A 92 -0.87 -19.91 -2.05
N ASN A 93 -1.60 -19.20 -1.20
CA ASN A 93 -2.65 -18.29 -1.64
C ASN A 93 -2.11 -16.99 -2.26
N LEU A 94 -0.82 -16.68 -2.06
CA LEU A 94 -0.17 -15.50 -2.64
C LEU A 94 0.73 -15.83 -3.84
N LYS A 95 1.06 -17.10 -4.07
CA LYS A 95 1.89 -17.51 -5.20
C LYS A 95 1.36 -17.07 -6.57
N PRO A 96 0.05 -17.04 -6.83
CA PRO A 96 -0.46 -16.55 -8.11
C PRO A 96 -0.08 -15.10 -8.41
N TYR A 97 0.30 -14.34 -7.38
CA TYR A 97 0.68 -12.93 -7.50
C TYR A 97 2.19 -12.70 -7.53
N GLU A 98 2.98 -13.77 -7.67
CA GLU A 98 4.46 -13.68 -7.63
C GLU A 98 5.01 -12.63 -8.60
N GLN A 99 4.53 -12.63 -9.85
CA GLN A 99 4.99 -11.66 -10.85
C GLN A 99 4.63 -10.23 -10.43
N LEU A 100 3.45 -10.04 -9.87
CA LEU A 100 3.02 -8.74 -9.37
C LEU A 100 3.89 -8.28 -8.20
N PHE A 101 4.28 -9.18 -7.30
CA PHE A 101 5.22 -8.88 -6.22
C PHE A 101 6.56 -8.38 -6.77
N LYS A 102 7.07 -9.00 -7.85
CA LYS A 102 8.32 -8.57 -8.48
C LYS A 102 8.22 -7.18 -9.08
N GLU A 103 7.14 -6.91 -9.80
CA GLU A 103 6.88 -5.58 -10.39
C GLU A 103 6.78 -4.51 -9.31
N VAL A 104 6.04 -4.80 -8.24
CA VAL A 104 5.83 -3.86 -7.15
C VAL A 104 7.11 -3.61 -6.36
N ALA A 105 7.95 -4.62 -6.17
CA ALA A 105 9.24 -4.44 -5.49
C ALA A 105 10.09 -3.40 -6.22
N ILE A 106 10.12 -3.47 -7.54
CA ILE A 106 10.85 -2.49 -8.37
C ILE A 106 10.22 -1.10 -8.24
N LEU A 107 8.90 -1.01 -8.35
CA LEU A 107 8.17 0.27 -8.24
C LEU A 107 8.37 0.90 -6.86
N ASP A 108 8.19 0.14 -5.80
CA ASP A 108 8.36 0.65 -4.44
C ASP A 108 9.78 1.14 -4.20
N ASN A 109 10.76 0.42 -4.71
CA ASN A 109 12.15 0.84 -4.56
C ASN A 109 12.45 2.12 -5.35
N THR A 110 11.92 2.22 -6.58
CA THR A 110 12.04 3.45 -7.40
C THR A 110 11.39 4.64 -6.71
N LEU A 111 10.26 4.44 -6.05
CA LEU A 111 9.47 5.50 -5.44
C LEU A 111 9.79 5.74 -3.96
N ARG A 112 10.72 5.00 -3.39
CA ARG A 112 11.09 5.10 -1.96
C ARG A 112 11.48 6.52 -1.53
N PRO A 113 12.28 7.28 -2.30
CA PRO A 113 12.61 8.65 -1.91
C PRO A 113 11.37 9.53 -1.76
N PHE A 114 10.36 9.34 -2.60
CA PHE A 114 9.12 10.11 -2.55
C PHE A 114 8.25 9.69 -1.37
N GLU A 115 8.18 8.40 -1.07
CA GLU A 115 7.52 7.90 0.13
C GLU A 115 8.10 8.55 1.39
N ASN A 116 9.43 8.64 1.45
CA ASN A 116 10.13 9.19 2.62
C ASN A 116 9.85 10.68 2.85
N MET A 117 9.56 11.45 1.79
CA MET A 117 9.31 12.88 1.92
C MET A 117 7.84 13.28 1.87
N ALA A 118 6.95 12.36 1.52
CA ALA A 118 5.53 12.66 1.28
C ALA A 118 4.86 13.34 2.47
N LYS A 119 5.00 12.78 3.66
CA LYS A 119 4.40 13.31 4.88
C LYS A 119 4.85 14.73 5.19
N THR A 120 6.16 14.98 5.07
CA THR A 120 6.75 16.30 5.28
C THR A 120 6.19 17.33 4.31
N LEU A 121 5.84 16.89 3.09
CA LEU A 121 5.21 17.74 2.08
C LEU A 121 3.69 17.83 2.22
N GLY A 122 3.11 17.21 3.25
CA GLY A 122 1.69 17.26 3.53
C GLY A 122 0.84 16.33 2.67
N ILE A 123 1.46 15.31 2.08
CA ILE A 123 0.78 14.38 1.17
C ILE A 123 0.65 12.99 1.80
N MET A 124 -0.58 12.46 1.77
CA MET A 124 -0.86 11.05 2.05
C MET A 124 -0.70 10.29 0.73
N MET A 125 0.48 9.70 0.54
CA MET A 125 0.87 9.09 -0.73
C MET A 125 0.27 7.68 -0.90
N THR A 126 -0.35 7.44 -2.04
CA THR A 126 -0.90 6.11 -2.38
C THR A 126 0.21 5.08 -2.66
N PRO A 127 -0.04 3.79 -2.44
CA PRO A 127 -1.24 3.22 -1.83
C PRO A 127 -1.28 3.46 -0.32
N VAL A 128 -2.48 3.52 0.24
CA VAL A 128 -2.68 3.72 1.68
C VAL A 128 -3.52 2.58 2.22
N LEU A 129 -3.09 1.99 3.32
CA LEU A 129 -3.84 0.95 4.01
C LEU A 129 -4.44 1.51 5.29
N ILE A 130 -5.75 1.40 5.43
CA ILE A 130 -6.50 1.89 6.58
C ILE A 130 -7.28 0.73 7.16
N ILE A 131 -7.13 0.52 8.46
CA ILE A 131 -7.85 -0.54 9.19
C ILE A 131 -8.62 0.13 10.33
N ASN A 132 -9.94 -0.01 10.30
CA ASN A 132 -10.83 0.55 11.32
C ASN A 132 -10.56 2.04 11.58
N GLY A 133 -10.38 2.81 10.52
CA GLY A 133 -10.15 4.26 10.58
C GLY A 133 -8.72 4.69 10.86
N GLU A 134 -7.83 3.75 11.12
CA GLU A 134 -6.42 4.05 11.42
C GLU A 134 -5.53 3.81 10.20
N ILE A 135 -4.70 4.78 9.83
CA ILE A 135 -3.72 4.63 8.76
C ILE A 135 -2.59 3.71 9.25
N LYS A 136 -2.48 2.54 8.62
CA LYS A 136 -1.42 1.58 8.97
C LYS A 136 -0.16 1.77 8.14
N HIS A 137 -0.32 2.15 6.88
CA HIS A 137 0.81 2.33 5.98
C HIS A 137 0.43 3.22 4.81
N GLN A 138 1.40 3.97 4.29
CA GLN A 138 1.19 4.81 3.12
C GLN A 138 2.45 4.91 2.28
N GLY A 139 2.28 5.03 0.97
CA GLY A 139 3.37 5.30 0.02
C GLY A 139 4.00 4.09 -0.61
N SER A 140 3.74 2.90 -0.10
CA SER A 140 4.27 1.64 -0.65
C SER A 140 3.41 0.48 -0.19
N VAL A 141 3.70 -0.72 -0.69
CA VAL A 141 3.05 -1.95 -0.21
C VAL A 141 3.84 -2.45 1.01
N PRO A 142 3.22 -2.55 2.19
CA PRO A 142 3.92 -3.05 3.37
C PRO A 142 4.28 -4.52 3.23
N TRP A 143 5.21 -4.97 4.06
CA TRP A 143 5.57 -6.39 4.12
C TRP A 143 4.35 -7.24 4.44
N VAL A 144 4.27 -8.43 3.85
CA VAL A 144 3.20 -9.38 4.14
C VAL A 144 3.15 -9.69 5.64
N SER A 145 4.32 -9.82 6.27
CA SER A 145 4.42 -10.06 7.72
C SER A 145 3.80 -8.96 8.56
N ASP A 146 3.93 -7.70 8.14
CA ASP A 146 3.30 -6.57 8.83
C ASP A 146 1.78 -6.61 8.67
N ILE A 147 1.31 -6.91 7.47
CA ILE A 147 -0.13 -7.05 7.20
C ILE A 147 -0.71 -8.17 8.06
N GLU A 148 -0.03 -9.31 8.12
CA GLU A 148 -0.44 -10.43 8.97
C GLU A 148 -0.57 -10.00 10.45
N LYS A 149 0.41 -9.26 10.93
CA LYS A 149 0.42 -8.76 12.31
C LYS A 149 -0.79 -7.86 12.57
N TRP A 150 -1.06 -6.91 11.69
CA TRP A 150 -2.20 -6.00 11.85
C TRP A 150 -3.54 -6.73 11.78
N LEU A 151 -3.68 -7.68 10.86
CA LEU A 151 -4.91 -8.45 10.73
C LEU A 151 -5.10 -9.43 11.90
N SER A 152 -4.02 -10.02 12.40
CA SER A 152 -4.08 -10.90 13.57
C SER A 152 -4.57 -10.17 14.81
N ALA A 153 -4.22 -8.89 14.95
CA ALA A 153 -4.70 -8.06 16.07
C ALA A 153 -6.22 -7.82 16.03
N LEU A 154 -6.86 -8.05 14.88
CA LEU A 154 -8.30 -7.89 14.73
C LEU A 154 -9.10 -9.15 15.11
N LYS A 155 -8.42 -10.26 15.31
CA LYS A 155 -9.09 -11.48 15.77
C LYS A 155 -9.59 -11.23 17.17
N THR A 156 -10.90 -11.30 17.34
CA THR A 156 -11.53 -11.10 18.63
C THR A 156 -11.52 -12.38 19.45
N PHE A 157 -11.47 -12.17 20.70
CA PHE A 157 -11.46 -13.21 21.71
C PHE A 157 -12.87 -13.61 22.09
#